data_a4ec734e832e5f7ad2fee99b7728f70c
#
_entry.id   a4ec734e832e5f7ad2fee99b7728f70c
#
_cell.length_a   1.000
_cell.length_b   1.000
_cell.length_c   1.000
_cell.angle_alpha   90.00
_cell.angle_beta   90.00
_cell.angle_gamma   90.00
#
_symmetry.space_group_name_H-M   'P 1'
#
loop_
_entity.id
_entity.type
_entity.pdbx_description
1 polymer ?
#
loop_
_entity_poly.entity_id
_entity_poly.type
_entity_poly.pdbx_seq_one_letter_code
_entity_poly.pdbx_strand_id
1 'polypeptide(L)'
;MAKLERASFGSKLGVILATAGSAVGLGNIWRFPYMAGQNGGAVFIIIYVFCVLVLGIPCMVSEFIIGRHGQANTARSYQKMAGGSAWSLIGYMGVLTGFLITGYYAVVSGWCLEYIWASLLGKLNGDPAYITKYFTDFSQDPVKPLFWTLIILLTTYLIIENGVRDGIERASKLLMPTLFILLLVIVVASCMLPNADKGIEFLFKPDVSKVNGDVFLAALGQSFYSLSIAMGCICTYASYFSRHTNLTTSAMQIGIIDFFVAILAGLVIFPAAFSVGVSPDSGPSLIFITLPNVFQQAFGNSPALGWGISVLFYALLSLAALTSLVSLHEVSTAFLQEEAVITRKKAARVVSISCMAIGAVCSLSLGVGKHILFFGKTLFDLFDFVTGQLFLPLVGFLTCIFIGWFVPHKIIRDEFTNWGTLRNKTLFHVYLFLVKYVCPLCILFIFLHQLGLL
;
A
#
# COMPACT_ATOMS: atom_id res chain seq x y z
N MET A 1 -33.20 -17.47 -4.53
CA MET A 1 -32.06 -16.95 -3.74
C MET A 1 -32.28 -15.46 -3.54
N ALA A 2 -32.44 -14.99 -2.30
CA ALA A 2 -32.55 -13.57 -2.02
C ALA A 2 -31.28 -12.88 -2.53
N LYS A 3 -31.44 -11.85 -3.38
CA LYS A 3 -30.34 -11.01 -3.82
C LYS A 3 -29.84 -10.28 -2.57
N LEU A 4 -28.71 -10.71 -2.00
CA LEU A 4 -28.03 -9.95 -0.95
C LEU A 4 -27.72 -8.57 -1.55
N GLU A 5 -28.38 -7.53 -1.05
CA GLU A 5 -28.05 -6.16 -1.47
C GLU A 5 -26.58 -5.91 -1.17
N ARG A 6 -25.85 -5.49 -2.21
CA ARG A 6 -24.42 -5.15 -2.08
C ARG A 6 -24.29 -3.96 -1.13
N ALA A 7 -23.44 -4.08 -0.11
CA ALA A 7 -23.10 -2.94 0.74
C ALA A 7 -22.58 -1.78 -0.12
N SER A 8 -22.82 -0.55 0.32
CA SER A 8 -22.36 0.65 -0.37
C SER A 8 -21.76 1.64 0.62
N PHE A 9 -20.82 2.45 0.16
CA PHE A 9 -20.35 3.61 0.92
C PHE A 9 -21.47 4.63 1.12
N GLY A 10 -21.51 5.25 2.29
CA GLY A 10 -22.55 6.24 2.63
C GLY A 10 -22.28 7.62 2.05
N SER A 11 -21.05 7.94 1.65
CA SER A 11 -20.66 9.28 1.18
C SER A 11 -19.52 9.25 0.16
N LYS A 12 -19.46 10.27 -0.71
CA LYS A 12 -18.34 10.47 -1.65
C LYS A 12 -16.99 10.60 -0.91
N LEU A 13 -16.97 11.32 0.20
CA LEU A 13 -15.77 11.46 1.03
C LEU A 13 -15.33 10.11 1.60
N GLY A 14 -16.27 9.27 2.04
CA GLY A 14 -15.99 7.93 2.51
C GLY A 14 -15.36 7.04 1.43
N VAL A 15 -15.87 7.10 0.21
CA VAL A 15 -15.26 6.41 -0.96
C VAL A 15 -13.79 6.82 -1.12
N ILE A 16 -13.51 8.13 -1.16
CA ILE A 16 -12.16 8.65 -1.41
C ILE A 16 -11.23 8.28 -0.25
N LEU A 17 -11.64 8.53 1.01
CA LEU A 17 -10.79 8.27 2.16
C LEU A 17 -10.53 6.76 2.39
N ALA A 18 -11.52 5.91 2.17
CA ALA A 18 -11.33 4.47 2.28
C ALA A 18 -10.38 3.95 1.19
N THR A 19 -10.57 4.37 -0.06
CA THR A 19 -9.73 3.92 -1.18
C THR A 19 -8.33 4.55 -1.11
N ALA A 20 -8.22 5.83 -0.74
CA ALA A 20 -6.93 6.46 -0.48
C ALA A 20 -6.20 5.81 0.71
N GLY A 21 -6.92 5.42 1.78
CA GLY A 21 -6.34 4.68 2.90
C GLY A 21 -5.85 3.28 2.52
N SER A 22 -6.34 2.69 1.43
CA SER A 22 -5.75 1.49 0.85
C SER A 22 -4.40 1.78 0.18
N ALA A 23 -4.30 2.89 -0.55
CA ALA A 23 -3.07 3.30 -1.23
C ALA A 23 -2.04 3.86 -0.25
N VAL A 24 -2.46 4.75 0.66
CA VAL A 24 -1.59 5.34 1.68
C VAL A 24 -1.24 4.32 2.77
N GLY A 25 -0.05 3.77 2.69
CA GLY A 25 0.44 2.73 3.61
C GLY A 25 1.93 2.89 3.93
N LEU A 26 2.53 1.81 4.39
CA LEU A 26 3.99 1.76 4.61
C LEU A 26 4.77 2.03 3.33
N GLY A 27 4.17 1.76 2.16
CA GLY A 27 4.77 2.03 0.85
C GLY A 27 5.13 3.50 0.63
N ASN A 28 4.30 4.44 1.11
CA ASN A 28 4.54 5.88 0.99
C ASN A 28 5.53 6.40 2.03
N ILE A 29 5.45 5.87 3.26
CA ILE A 29 6.22 6.40 4.39
C ILE A 29 7.59 5.75 4.47
N TRP A 30 7.73 4.55 3.96
CA TRP A 30 8.97 3.78 4.00
C TRP A 30 9.60 3.61 2.61
N ARG A 31 8.90 2.89 1.71
CA ARG A 31 9.50 2.49 0.43
C ARG A 31 9.77 3.68 -0.48
N PHE A 32 8.85 4.64 -0.54
CA PHE A 32 9.02 5.80 -1.41
C PHE A 32 10.24 6.66 -1.04
N PRO A 33 10.46 7.08 0.24
CA PRO A 33 11.67 7.80 0.61
C PRO A 33 12.95 6.98 0.34
N TYR A 34 12.93 5.68 0.63
CA TYR A 34 14.05 4.81 0.31
C TYR A 34 14.35 4.81 -1.19
N MET A 35 13.33 4.61 -2.04
CA MET A 35 13.51 4.61 -3.49
C MET A 35 13.96 5.98 -4.01
N ALA A 36 13.41 7.08 -3.49
CA ALA A 36 13.84 8.43 -3.83
C ALA A 36 15.30 8.67 -3.41
N GLY A 37 15.70 8.20 -2.24
CA GLY A 37 17.07 8.29 -1.74
C GLY A 37 18.08 7.63 -2.68
N GLN A 38 17.81 6.42 -3.13
CA GLN A 38 18.68 5.67 -4.04
C GLN A 38 18.68 6.22 -5.48
N ASN A 39 17.62 6.88 -5.90
CA ASN A 39 17.39 7.21 -7.30
C ASN A 39 17.44 8.73 -7.60
N GLY A 40 18.18 9.51 -6.80
CA GLY A 40 18.45 10.92 -7.11
C GLY A 40 17.35 11.89 -6.71
N GLY A 41 16.53 11.56 -5.70
CA GLY A 41 15.58 12.47 -5.06
C GLY A 41 14.57 13.09 -6.03
N ALA A 42 14.71 14.38 -6.32
CA ALA A 42 13.79 15.15 -7.17
C ALA A 42 13.57 14.54 -8.57
N VAL A 43 14.61 13.97 -9.18
CA VAL A 43 14.48 13.31 -10.50
C VAL A 43 13.57 12.11 -10.43
N PHE A 44 13.76 11.24 -9.44
CA PHE A 44 12.88 10.12 -9.21
C PHE A 44 11.43 10.57 -9.00
N ILE A 45 11.21 11.63 -8.22
CA ILE A 45 9.86 12.16 -7.93
C ILE A 45 9.16 12.62 -9.22
N ILE A 46 9.86 13.34 -10.10
CA ILE A 46 9.28 13.80 -11.37
C ILE A 46 8.89 12.62 -12.26
N ILE A 47 9.78 11.63 -12.38
CA ILE A 47 9.51 10.41 -13.16
C ILE A 47 8.37 9.61 -12.52
N TYR A 48 8.34 9.52 -11.19
CA TYR A 48 7.27 8.84 -10.45
C TYR A 48 5.90 9.46 -10.72
N VAL A 49 5.76 10.78 -10.68
CA VAL A 49 4.50 11.47 -11.02
C VAL A 49 4.05 11.11 -12.43
N PHE A 50 4.98 11.15 -13.39
CA PHE A 50 4.68 10.73 -14.76
C PHE A 50 4.20 9.28 -14.83
N CYS A 51 4.86 8.35 -14.12
CA CYS A 51 4.48 6.94 -14.06
C CYS A 51 3.11 6.75 -13.39
N VAL A 52 2.79 7.49 -12.33
CA VAL A 52 1.46 7.48 -11.70
C VAL A 52 0.38 7.87 -12.71
N LEU A 53 0.60 8.92 -13.50
CA LEU A 53 -0.38 9.39 -14.48
C LEU A 53 -0.55 8.43 -15.65
N VAL A 54 0.54 7.84 -16.14
CA VAL A 54 0.55 7.02 -17.37
C VAL A 54 0.24 5.54 -17.11
N LEU A 55 0.64 5.01 -15.96
CA LEU A 55 0.44 3.61 -15.57
C LEU A 55 -0.55 3.48 -14.41
N GLY A 56 -0.30 4.16 -13.30
CA GLY A 56 -1.05 3.98 -12.05
C GLY A 56 -2.53 4.31 -12.20
N ILE A 57 -2.86 5.53 -12.66
CA ILE A 57 -4.26 5.97 -12.81
C ILE A 57 -5.03 5.10 -13.81
N PRO A 58 -4.53 4.78 -15.03
CA PRO A 58 -5.24 3.90 -15.94
C PRO A 58 -5.48 2.49 -15.40
N CYS A 59 -4.51 1.89 -14.71
CA CYS A 59 -4.69 0.59 -14.07
C CYS A 59 -5.74 0.64 -12.96
N MET A 60 -5.71 1.66 -12.11
CA MET A 60 -6.72 1.88 -11.05
C MET A 60 -8.13 2.03 -11.63
N VAL A 61 -8.29 2.84 -12.69
CA VAL A 61 -9.58 3.00 -13.38
C VAL A 61 -10.06 1.68 -13.97
N SER A 62 -9.16 0.84 -14.48
CA SER A 62 -9.51 -0.49 -14.98
C SER A 62 -10.09 -1.38 -13.88
N GLU A 63 -9.49 -1.41 -12.71
CA GLU A 63 -10.03 -2.14 -11.56
C GLU A 63 -11.34 -1.53 -11.04
N PHE A 64 -11.48 -0.20 -11.07
CA PHE A 64 -12.75 0.46 -10.76
C PHE A 64 -13.88 0.05 -11.71
N ILE A 65 -13.61 -0.04 -13.00
CA ILE A 65 -14.58 -0.50 -13.99
C ILE A 65 -15.02 -1.94 -13.68
N ILE A 66 -14.06 -2.84 -13.43
CA ILE A 66 -14.35 -4.24 -13.11
C ILE A 66 -15.18 -4.36 -11.84
N GLY A 67 -14.75 -3.71 -10.77
CA GLY A 67 -15.43 -3.79 -9.47
C GLY A 67 -16.83 -3.21 -9.50
N ARG A 68 -17.00 -1.98 -10.06
CA ARG A 68 -18.30 -1.32 -10.13
C ARG A 68 -19.27 -2.03 -11.06
N HIS A 69 -18.80 -2.54 -12.19
CA HIS A 69 -19.63 -3.33 -13.11
C HIS A 69 -20.04 -4.66 -12.48
N GLY A 70 -19.08 -5.32 -11.82
CA GLY A 70 -19.31 -6.64 -11.22
C GLY A 70 -20.26 -6.61 -10.01
N GLN A 71 -20.25 -5.54 -9.20
CA GLN A 71 -21.04 -5.43 -7.95
C GLN A 71 -20.95 -6.70 -7.10
N ALA A 72 -19.74 -7.26 -6.97
CA ALA A 72 -19.43 -8.51 -6.27
C ALA A 72 -17.99 -8.47 -5.75
N ASN A 73 -17.55 -9.52 -5.03
CA ASN A 73 -16.13 -9.67 -4.71
C ASN A 73 -15.27 -9.68 -5.98
N THR A 74 -13.97 -9.47 -5.84
CA THR A 74 -13.05 -9.35 -6.99
C THR A 74 -13.14 -10.56 -7.92
N ALA A 75 -13.11 -11.79 -7.41
CA ALA A 75 -13.16 -13.00 -8.25
C ALA A 75 -14.45 -13.07 -9.07
N ARG A 76 -15.61 -12.84 -8.45
CA ARG A 76 -16.91 -12.81 -9.15
C ARG A 76 -17.03 -11.65 -10.12
N SER A 77 -16.44 -10.51 -9.82
CA SER A 77 -16.46 -9.35 -10.72
C SER A 77 -15.75 -9.67 -12.04
N TYR A 78 -14.57 -10.28 -11.98
CA TYR A 78 -13.90 -10.78 -13.18
C TYR A 78 -14.71 -11.89 -13.87
N GLN A 79 -15.26 -12.86 -13.13
CA GLN A 79 -16.04 -13.95 -13.69
C GLN A 79 -17.26 -13.45 -14.47
N LYS A 80 -17.99 -12.46 -13.97
CA LYS A 80 -19.15 -11.87 -14.66
C LYS A 80 -18.75 -11.21 -15.99
N MET A 81 -17.62 -10.54 -16.04
CA MET A 81 -17.11 -9.91 -17.27
C MET A 81 -16.43 -10.90 -18.21
N ALA A 82 -15.88 -11.98 -17.69
CA ALA A 82 -15.17 -13.01 -18.46
C ALA A 82 -16.09 -13.98 -19.21
N GLY A 83 -17.39 -13.98 -18.90
CA GLY A 83 -18.36 -14.83 -19.60
C GLY A 83 -18.05 -16.32 -19.57
N GLY A 84 -17.46 -16.83 -18.47
CA GLY A 84 -17.06 -18.24 -18.32
C GLY A 84 -15.70 -18.61 -18.90
N SER A 85 -14.94 -17.64 -19.43
CA SER A 85 -13.58 -17.87 -19.94
C SER A 85 -12.53 -17.94 -18.82
N ALA A 86 -11.32 -18.42 -19.16
CA ALA A 86 -10.20 -18.51 -18.22
C ALA A 86 -9.74 -17.15 -17.65
N TRP A 87 -10.16 -16.02 -18.23
CA TRP A 87 -9.90 -14.68 -17.69
C TRP A 87 -10.43 -14.46 -16.26
N SER A 88 -11.42 -15.26 -15.83
CA SER A 88 -11.90 -15.25 -14.45
C SER A 88 -10.80 -15.56 -13.42
N LEU A 89 -9.76 -16.32 -13.81
CA LEU A 89 -8.62 -16.67 -12.94
C LEU A 89 -7.87 -15.43 -12.42
N ILE A 90 -7.87 -14.32 -13.16
CA ILE A 90 -7.23 -13.07 -12.72
C ILE A 90 -7.83 -12.61 -11.38
N GLY A 91 -9.15 -12.66 -11.26
CA GLY A 91 -9.83 -12.26 -10.03
C GLY A 91 -9.46 -13.16 -8.84
N TYR A 92 -9.37 -14.46 -9.05
CA TYR A 92 -8.92 -15.41 -8.00
C TYR A 92 -7.45 -15.16 -7.63
N MET A 93 -6.59 -14.90 -8.59
CA MET A 93 -5.19 -14.55 -8.33
C MET A 93 -5.08 -13.25 -7.52
N GLY A 94 -5.87 -12.22 -7.86
CA GLY A 94 -5.91 -10.96 -7.10
C GLY A 94 -6.35 -11.18 -5.64
N VAL A 95 -7.38 -11.99 -5.41
CA VAL A 95 -7.82 -12.36 -4.05
C VAL A 95 -6.74 -13.12 -3.29
N LEU A 96 -6.11 -14.11 -3.93
CA LEU A 96 -5.02 -14.89 -3.32
C LEU A 96 -3.84 -13.98 -2.96
N THR A 97 -3.46 -13.09 -3.87
CA THR A 97 -2.38 -12.10 -3.64
C THR A 97 -2.70 -11.23 -2.42
N GLY A 98 -3.89 -10.63 -2.37
CA GLY A 98 -4.33 -9.82 -1.23
C GLY A 98 -4.36 -10.61 0.08
N PHE A 99 -4.78 -11.87 0.05
CA PHE A 99 -4.81 -12.74 1.22
C PHE A 99 -3.40 -13.05 1.77
N LEU A 100 -2.48 -13.43 0.89
CA LEU A 100 -1.10 -13.72 1.29
C LEU A 100 -0.39 -12.47 1.82
N ILE A 101 -0.58 -11.32 1.15
CA ILE A 101 -0.05 -10.04 1.63
C ILE A 101 -0.61 -9.72 3.01
N THR A 102 -1.93 -9.89 3.25
CA THR A 102 -2.53 -9.62 4.57
C THR A 102 -1.81 -10.37 5.68
N GLY A 103 -1.42 -11.61 5.45
CA GLY A 103 -0.76 -12.46 6.44
C GLY A 103 0.61 -11.93 6.89
N TYR A 104 1.54 -11.70 5.98
CA TYR A 104 2.88 -11.22 6.35
C TYR A 104 2.90 -9.70 6.65
N TYR A 105 2.06 -8.91 5.99
CA TYR A 105 1.95 -7.47 6.26
C TYR A 105 1.43 -7.18 7.67
N ALA A 106 0.57 -8.06 8.22
CA ALA A 106 0.14 -7.97 9.62
C ALA A 106 1.30 -8.08 10.61
N VAL A 107 2.35 -8.87 10.28
CA VAL A 107 3.56 -8.97 11.13
C VAL A 107 4.29 -7.64 11.17
N VAL A 108 4.56 -7.03 10.01
CA VAL A 108 5.23 -5.72 9.92
C VAL A 108 4.38 -4.62 10.57
N SER A 109 3.05 -4.68 10.40
CA SER A 109 2.12 -3.77 11.08
C SER A 109 2.17 -3.92 12.61
N GLY A 110 2.35 -5.13 13.09
CA GLY A 110 2.57 -5.43 14.51
C GLY A 110 3.89 -4.84 15.03
N TRP A 111 4.95 -4.83 14.22
CA TRP A 111 6.22 -4.17 14.60
C TRP A 111 6.05 -2.67 14.82
N CYS A 112 5.18 -2.02 14.04
CA CYS A 112 4.88 -0.60 14.26
C CYS A 112 4.26 -0.36 15.65
N LEU A 113 3.40 -1.26 16.14
CA LEU A 113 2.81 -1.18 17.49
C LEU A 113 3.86 -1.39 18.60
N GLU A 114 4.77 -2.38 18.42
CA GLU A 114 5.89 -2.54 19.37
C GLU A 114 6.72 -1.26 19.45
N TYR A 115 6.98 -0.61 18.32
CA TYR A 115 7.81 0.59 18.28
C TYR A 115 7.12 1.82 18.90
N ILE A 116 5.77 1.90 18.89
CA ILE A 116 5.04 2.86 19.74
C ILE A 116 5.34 2.57 21.20
N TRP A 117 5.17 1.33 21.62
CA TRP A 117 5.39 0.90 23.00
C TRP A 117 6.84 1.11 23.47
N ALA A 118 7.80 0.74 22.63
CA ALA A 118 9.21 0.95 22.88
C ALA A 118 9.58 2.43 22.97
N SER A 119 8.98 3.29 22.11
CA SER A 119 9.16 4.75 22.17
C SER A 119 8.60 5.31 23.47
N LEU A 120 7.37 4.94 23.86
CA LEU A 120 6.75 5.38 25.11
C LEU A 120 7.58 5.04 26.34
N LEU A 121 8.23 3.88 26.34
CA LEU A 121 9.10 3.41 27.42
C LEU A 121 10.55 3.94 27.33
N GLY A 122 10.86 4.76 26.31
CA GLY A 122 12.23 5.26 26.09
C GLY A 122 13.27 4.20 25.71
N LYS A 123 12.83 3.00 25.27
CA LYS A 123 13.71 1.89 24.90
C LYS A 123 14.44 2.08 23.56
N LEU A 124 14.02 3.05 22.77
CA LEU A 124 14.69 3.40 21.52
C LEU A 124 15.80 4.45 21.70
N ASN A 125 16.21 4.69 22.96
CA ASN A 125 17.28 5.61 23.33
C ASN A 125 18.58 4.83 23.49
N GLY A 126 19.43 4.83 22.47
CA GLY A 126 20.71 4.12 22.49
C GLY A 126 21.58 4.42 21.28
N ASP A 127 22.74 3.84 21.21
CA ASP A 127 23.59 3.93 20.02
C ASP A 127 23.04 3.08 18.85
N PRO A 128 23.55 3.26 17.61
CA PRO A 128 23.10 2.49 16.46
C PRO A 128 23.21 0.97 16.63
N ALA A 129 24.24 0.50 17.37
CA ALA A 129 24.43 -0.94 17.62
C ALA A 129 23.33 -1.47 18.56
N TYR A 130 22.97 -0.71 19.59
CA TYR A 130 21.87 -1.06 20.50
C TYR A 130 20.54 -1.14 19.77
N ILE A 131 20.20 -0.14 18.92
CA ILE A 131 18.94 -0.15 18.16
C ILE A 131 18.88 -1.31 17.16
N THR A 132 19.99 -1.61 16.49
CA THR A 132 20.09 -2.77 15.60
C THR A 132 19.87 -4.07 16.37
N LYS A 133 20.47 -4.19 17.53
CA LYS A 133 20.28 -5.34 18.42
C LYS A 133 18.83 -5.43 18.90
N TYR A 134 18.23 -4.31 19.33
CA TYR A 134 16.85 -4.26 19.76
C TYR A 134 15.88 -4.79 18.70
N PHE A 135 16.04 -4.32 17.44
CA PHE A 135 15.22 -4.79 16.32
C PHE A 135 15.45 -6.28 16.04
N THR A 136 16.70 -6.73 16.05
CA THR A 136 17.04 -8.14 15.79
C THR A 136 16.48 -9.05 16.89
N ASP A 137 16.68 -8.70 18.16
CA ASP A 137 16.17 -9.45 19.31
C ASP A 137 14.64 -9.49 19.32
N PHE A 138 13.98 -8.39 18.95
CA PHE A 138 12.53 -8.33 18.84
C PHE A 138 12.01 -9.14 17.64
N SER A 139 12.51 -8.90 16.43
CA SER A 139 12.00 -9.52 15.21
C SER A 139 12.20 -11.03 15.16
N GLN A 140 13.23 -11.54 15.87
CA GLN A 140 13.54 -12.97 15.98
C GLN A 140 12.90 -13.64 17.21
N ASP A 141 12.30 -12.87 18.12
CA ASP A 141 11.59 -13.42 19.28
C ASP A 141 10.36 -14.21 18.82
N PRO A 142 10.14 -15.44 19.33
CA PRO A 142 9.03 -16.28 18.86
C PRO A 142 7.66 -15.81 19.34
N VAL A 143 7.58 -14.94 20.35
CA VAL A 143 6.31 -14.57 21.02
C VAL A 143 5.94 -13.10 20.78
N LYS A 144 6.87 -12.17 20.98
CA LYS A 144 6.58 -10.74 20.95
C LYS A 144 6.01 -10.24 19.62
N PRO A 145 6.59 -10.57 18.43
CA PRO A 145 6.00 -10.15 17.16
C PRO A 145 4.61 -10.73 16.95
N LEU A 146 4.36 -11.97 17.40
CA LEU A 146 3.05 -12.62 17.28
C LEU A 146 1.99 -11.96 18.17
N PHE A 147 2.37 -11.52 19.37
CA PHE A 147 1.47 -10.77 20.24
C PHE A 147 0.98 -9.47 19.58
N TRP A 148 1.89 -8.69 19.00
CA TRP A 148 1.54 -7.46 18.30
C TRP A 148 0.79 -7.71 16.99
N THR A 149 1.12 -8.78 16.28
CA THR A 149 0.38 -9.24 15.10
C THR A 149 -1.07 -9.59 15.47
N LEU A 150 -1.28 -10.26 16.60
CA LEU A 150 -2.62 -10.57 17.09
C LEU A 150 -3.42 -9.29 17.39
N ILE A 151 -2.81 -8.30 18.05
CA ILE A 151 -3.48 -7.03 18.39
C ILE A 151 -3.91 -6.29 17.11
N ILE A 152 -3.04 -6.16 16.11
CA ILE A 152 -3.38 -5.44 14.87
C ILE A 152 -4.45 -6.19 14.07
N LEU A 153 -4.38 -7.52 14.00
CA LEU A 153 -5.41 -8.34 13.35
C LEU A 153 -6.76 -8.29 14.08
N LEU A 154 -6.75 -8.27 15.41
CA LEU A 154 -7.97 -8.09 16.20
C LEU A 154 -8.60 -6.72 15.94
N THR A 155 -7.78 -5.66 15.91
CA THR A 155 -8.25 -4.30 15.57
C THR A 155 -8.85 -4.26 14.16
N THR A 156 -8.17 -4.89 13.20
CA THR A 156 -8.66 -5.02 11.82
C THR A 156 -9.97 -5.78 11.76
N TYR A 157 -10.07 -6.92 12.46
CA TYR A 157 -11.29 -7.71 12.57
C TYR A 157 -12.47 -6.90 13.09
N LEU A 158 -12.27 -6.14 14.18
CA LEU A 158 -13.32 -5.30 14.79
C LEU A 158 -13.82 -4.21 13.82
N ILE A 159 -12.95 -3.67 12.97
CA ILE A 159 -13.36 -2.72 11.94
C ILE A 159 -14.17 -3.45 10.84
N ILE A 160 -13.66 -4.56 10.34
CA ILE A 160 -14.25 -5.29 9.20
C ILE A 160 -15.61 -5.90 9.57
N GLU A 161 -15.77 -6.47 10.77
CA GLU A 161 -17.04 -7.11 11.15
C GLU A 161 -18.24 -6.15 11.15
N ASN A 162 -17.99 -4.85 11.39
CA ASN A 162 -19.01 -3.80 11.39
C ASN A 162 -19.48 -3.37 9.99
N GLY A 163 -18.90 -3.93 8.92
CA GLY A 163 -19.34 -3.68 7.55
C GLY A 163 -18.61 -2.54 6.86
N VAL A 164 -19.08 -2.23 5.66
CA VAL A 164 -18.43 -1.21 4.80
C VAL A 164 -18.68 0.19 5.34
N ARG A 165 -19.93 0.55 5.65
CA ARG A 165 -20.31 1.89 6.08
C ARG A 165 -19.91 2.20 7.52
N ASP A 166 -20.31 1.34 8.45
CA ASP A 166 -20.13 1.58 9.89
C ASP A 166 -18.77 1.12 10.41
N GLY A 167 -18.07 0.26 9.67
CA GLY A 167 -16.72 -0.19 9.93
C GLY A 167 -15.69 0.57 9.11
N ILE A 168 -15.51 0.16 7.85
CA ILE A 168 -14.41 0.65 6.98
C ILE A 168 -14.50 2.16 6.74
N GLU A 169 -15.65 2.67 6.30
CA GLU A 169 -15.82 4.10 6.00
C GLU A 169 -15.64 4.97 7.25
N ARG A 170 -16.25 4.56 8.37
CA ARG A 170 -16.13 5.28 9.64
C ARG A 170 -14.70 5.30 10.15
N ALA A 171 -14.02 4.16 10.11
CA ALA A 171 -12.60 4.06 10.47
C ALA A 171 -11.74 4.96 9.56
N SER A 172 -11.92 4.89 8.25
CA SER A 172 -11.13 5.70 7.31
C SER A 172 -11.35 7.19 7.49
N LYS A 173 -12.58 7.63 7.81
CA LYS A 173 -12.89 9.04 8.11
C LYS A 173 -12.21 9.56 9.38
N LEU A 174 -11.84 8.69 10.31
CA LEU A 174 -11.08 9.04 11.51
C LEU A 174 -9.57 8.90 11.28
N LEU A 175 -9.14 7.75 10.76
CA LEU A 175 -7.73 7.41 10.66
C LEU A 175 -6.97 8.28 9.64
N MET A 176 -7.58 8.55 8.46
CA MET A 176 -6.89 9.32 7.42
C MET A 176 -6.62 10.78 7.80
N PRO A 177 -7.60 11.58 8.32
CA PRO A 177 -7.29 12.93 8.80
C PRO A 177 -6.30 12.94 9.96
N THR A 178 -6.38 11.98 10.89
CA THR A 178 -5.43 11.85 11.99
C THR A 178 -4.02 11.60 11.46
N LEU A 179 -3.87 10.70 10.49
CA LEU A 179 -2.60 10.43 9.80
C LEU A 179 -2.02 11.71 9.19
N PHE A 180 -2.84 12.49 8.47
CA PHE A 180 -2.40 13.75 7.86
C PHE A 180 -1.94 14.77 8.91
N ILE A 181 -2.67 14.92 10.02
CA ILE A 181 -2.30 15.84 11.09
C ILE A 181 -0.96 15.42 11.72
N LEU A 182 -0.79 14.14 12.06
CA LEU A 182 0.47 13.62 12.59
C LEU A 182 1.62 13.85 11.62
N LEU A 183 1.41 13.57 10.35
CA LEU A 183 2.42 13.75 9.31
C LEU A 183 2.85 15.21 9.20
N LEU A 184 1.91 16.16 9.19
CA LEU A 184 2.22 17.59 9.15
C LEU A 184 2.99 18.06 10.39
N VAL A 185 2.63 17.60 11.59
CA VAL A 185 3.35 17.95 12.83
C VAL A 185 4.80 17.48 12.74
N ILE A 186 5.04 16.25 12.28
CA ILE A 186 6.39 15.70 12.18
C ILE A 186 7.18 16.38 11.06
N VAL A 187 6.54 16.73 9.92
CA VAL A 187 7.17 17.52 8.84
C VAL A 187 7.68 18.85 9.37
N VAL A 188 6.83 19.59 10.10
CA VAL A 188 7.25 20.88 10.68
C VAL A 188 8.46 20.69 11.61
N ALA A 189 8.42 19.69 12.48
CA ALA A 189 9.53 19.40 13.40
C ALA A 189 10.82 19.05 12.63
N SER A 190 10.75 18.22 11.58
CA SER A 190 11.91 17.83 10.77
C SER A 190 12.48 18.99 9.95
N CYS A 191 11.63 19.85 9.38
CA CYS A 191 12.07 21.00 8.62
C CYS A 191 12.70 22.14 9.47
N MET A 192 12.48 22.12 10.79
CA MET A 192 13.11 23.07 11.72
C MET A 192 14.50 22.61 12.21
N LEU A 193 14.98 21.45 11.80
CA LEU A 193 16.29 20.93 12.19
C LEU A 193 17.44 21.69 11.49
N PRO A 194 18.63 21.73 12.11
CA PRO A 194 19.84 22.25 11.45
C PRO A 194 20.13 21.49 10.16
N ASN A 195 20.54 22.18 9.09
CA ASN A 195 20.79 21.60 7.75
C ASN A 195 19.57 20.88 7.10
N ALA A 196 18.36 21.14 7.54
CA ALA A 196 17.15 20.60 6.92
C ALA A 196 16.99 21.07 5.45
N ASP A 197 17.52 22.24 5.13
CA ASP A 197 17.59 22.82 3.77
C ASP A 197 18.21 21.85 2.76
N LYS A 198 19.24 21.11 3.13
CA LYS A 198 19.88 20.11 2.25
C LYS A 198 18.92 18.96 1.90
N GLY A 199 18.16 18.49 2.87
CA GLY A 199 17.14 17.46 2.65
C GLY A 199 15.98 17.95 1.79
N ILE A 200 15.57 19.20 1.98
CA ILE A 200 14.56 19.87 1.15
C ILE A 200 15.07 20.06 -0.29
N GLU A 201 16.32 20.55 -0.43
CA GLU A 201 16.96 20.71 -1.74
C GLU A 201 17.05 19.36 -2.48
N PHE A 202 17.43 18.30 -1.81
CA PHE A 202 17.48 16.94 -2.38
C PHE A 202 16.12 16.47 -2.94
N LEU A 203 15.02 16.83 -2.27
CA LEU A 203 13.65 16.45 -2.71
C LEU A 203 13.13 17.29 -3.87
N PHE A 204 13.57 18.55 -4.01
CA PHE A 204 12.93 19.48 -4.95
C PHE A 204 13.87 20.04 -6.02
N LYS A 205 15.19 19.85 -5.91
CA LYS A 205 16.16 20.27 -6.91
C LYS A 205 16.61 19.09 -7.75
N PRO A 206 16.12 18.98 -9.00
CA PRO A 206 16.44 17.84 -9.84
C PRO A 206 17.89 17.93 -10.35
N ASP A 207 18.60 16.81 -10.23
CA ASP A 207 19.90 16.60 -10.87
C ASP A 207 19.72 15.72 -12.10
N VAL A 208 19.68 16.34 -13.28
CA VAL A 208 19.43 15.67 -14.56
C VAL A 208 20.51 14.61 -14.87
N SER A 209 21.70 14.70 -14.29
CA SER A 209 22.77 13.73 -14.49
C SER A 209 22.43 12.35 -13.91
N LYS A 210 21.45 12.27 -13.02
CA LYS A 210 20.97 11.04 -12.38
C LYS A 210 19.91 10.30 -13.20
N VAL A 211 19.42 10.89 -14.31
CA VAL A 211 18.42 10.25 -15.17
C VAL A 211 19.04 9.05 -15.89
N ASN A 212 18.54 7.86 -15.63
CA ASN A 212 18.92 6.64 -16.31
C ASN A 212 17.74 5.65 -16.37
N GLY A 213 17.92 4.50 -17.02
CA GLY A 213 16.88 3.47 -17.17
C GLY A 213 16.43 2.87 -15.84
N ASP A 214 17.36 2.69 -14.90
CA ASP A 214 17.08 2.08 -13.60
C ASP A 214 16.17 2.99 -12.76
N VAL A 215 16.41 4.31 -12.76
CA VAL A 215 15.54 5.29 -12.09
C VAL A 215 14.14 5.26 -12.66
N PHE A 216 14.01 5.13 -13.99
CA PHE A 216 12.69 5.02 -14.63
C PHE A 216 11.97 3.73 -14.23
N LEU A 217 12.65 2.59 -14.23
CA LEU A 217 12.09 1.29 -13.80
C LEU A 217 11.73 1.28 -12.31
N ALA A 218 12.59 1.89 -11.48
CA ALA A 218 12.32 2.06 -10.05
C ALA A 218 11.05 2.89 -9.81
N ALA A 219 10.89 4.01 -10.54
CA ALA A 219 9.72 4.88 -10.44
C ALA A 219 8.45 4.19 -10.96
N LEU A 220 8.54 3.44 -12.07
CA LEU A 220 7.44 2.62 -12.59
C LEU A 220 6.98 1.58 -11.54
N GLY A 221 7.92 0.81 -10.99
CA GLY A 221 7.63 -0.18 -9.97
C GLY A 221 7.01 0.43 -8.72
N GLN A 222 7.51 1.57 -8.26
CA GLN A 222 6.96 2.30 -7.11
C GLN A 222 5.54 2.80 -7.38
N SER A 223 5.26 3.35 -8.56
CA SER A 223 3.93 3.86 -8.91
C SER A 223 2.86 2.77 -8.94
N PHE A 224 3.24 1.58 -9.36
CA PHE A 224 2.36 0.41 -9.39
C PHE A 224 2.08 -0.13 -7.98
N TYR A 225 3.12 -0.22 -7.16
CA TYR A 225 3.03 -0.74 -5.80
C TYR A 225 2.27 0.20 -4.86
N SER A 226 2.54 1.52 -4.91
CA SER A 226 1.98 2.53 -4.02
C SER A 226 0.44 2.60 -4.08
N LEU A 227 -0.13 2.46 -5.27
CA LEU A 227 -1.57 2.60 -5.50
C LEU A 227 -2.40 1.34 -5.19
N SER A 228 -1.82 0.32 -4.56
CA SER A 228 -2.49 -0.94 -4.21
C SER A 228 -3.19 -1.64 -5.38
N ILE A 229 -2.60 -1.56 -6.58
CA ILE A 229 -3.12 -2.15 -7.82
C ILE A 229 -2.82 -3.66 -7.84
N ALA A 230 -3.68 -4.44 -8.48
CA ALA A 230 -3.52 -5.87 -8.74
C ALA A 230 -3.64 -6.82 -7.53
N MET A 231 -3.97 -6.31 -6.34
CA MET A 231 -4.18 -7.11 -5.13
C MET A 231 -5.65 -7.25 -4.73
N GLY A 232 -6.57 -6.87 -5.60
CA GLY A 232 -8.01 -6.97 -5.40
C GLY A 232 -8.63 -5.88 -4.53
N CYS A 233 -7.85 -5.03 -3.84
CA CYS A 233 -8.35 -3.97 -2.96
C CYS A 233 -9.17 -2.94 -3.73
N ILE A 234 -8.62 -2.40 -4.80
CA ILE A 234 -9.23 -1.37 -5.65
C ILE A 234 -10.52 -1.90 -6.28
N CYS A 235 -10.48 -3.12 -6.83
CA CYS A 235 -11.65 -3.79 -7.40
C CYS A 235 -12.75 -4.06 -6.36
N THR A 236 -12.37 -4.57 -5.17
CA THR A 236 -13.31 -4.83 -4.06
C THR A 236 -14.00 -3.54 -3.62
N TYR A 237 -13.25 -2.47 -3.39
CA TYR A 237 -13.83 -1.19 -2.98
C TYR A 237 -14.71 -0.56 -4.07
N ALA A 238 -14.30 -0.68 -5.34
CA ALA A 238 -15.11 -0.21 -6.45
C ALA A 238 -16.45 -0.94 -6.58
N SER A 239 -16.54 -2.18 -6.12
CA SER A 239 -17.81 -2.92 -6.08
C SER A 239 -18.83 -2.31 -5.11
N TYR A 240 -18.39 -1.44 -4.20
CA TYR A 240 -19.24 -0.67 -3.28
C TYR A 240 -19.55 0.75 -3.78
N PHE A 241 -19.04 1.14 -4.96
CA PHE A 241 -19.29 2.46 -5.54
C PHE A 241 -20.71 2.56 -6.11
N SER A 242 -21.29 3.74 -5.95
CA SER A 242 -22.54 4.07 -6.63
C SER A 242 -22.32 4.29 -8.13
N ARG A 243 -23.38 4.14 -8.91
CA ARG A 243 -23.36 4.43 -10.35
C ARG A 243 -23.01 5.89 -10.69
N HIS A 244 -23.22 6.81 -9.75
CA HIS A 244 -22.92 8.24 -9.91
C HIS A 244 -21.46 8.60 -9.59
N THR A 245 -20.67 7.68 -9.06
CA THR A 245 -19.24 7.92 -8.75
C THR A 245 -18.47 8.14 -10.06
N ASN A 246 -17.78 9.26 -10.18
CA ASN A 246 -16.90 9.52 -11.31
C ASN A 246 -15.58 8.80 -11.09
N LEU A 247 -15.33 7.73 -11.84
CA LEU A 247 -14.17 6.85 -11.66
C LEU A 247 -12.84 7.57 -11.91
N THR A 248 -12.77 8.36 -12.98
CA THR A 248 -11.53 9.07 -13.34
C THR A 248 -11.17 10.15 -12.33
N THR A 249 -12.17 10.93 -11.89
CA THR A 249 -11.96 11.94 -10.84
C THR A 249 -11.55 11.28 -9.52
N SER A 250 -12.18 10.16 -9.15
CA SER A 250 -11.82 9.43 -7.93
C SER A 250 -10.40 8.88 -8.00
N ALA A 251 -10.01 8.26 -9.12
CA ALA A 251 -8.64 7.75 -9.31
C ALA A 251 -7.61 8.88 -9.22
N MET A 252 -7.88 10.03 -9.85
CA MET A 252 -7.01 11.20 -9.79
C MET A 252 -6.87 11.74 -8.36
N GLN A 253 -7.98 11.86 -7.63
CA GLN A 253 -7.96 12.32 -6.23
C GLN A 253 -7.17 11.37 -5.33
N ILE A 254 -7.32 10.05 -5.51
CA ILE A 254 -6.56 9.05 -4.76
C ILE A 254 -5.07 9.15 -5.09
N GLY A 255 -4.71 9.23 -6.37
CA GLY A 255 -3.32 9.40 -6.80
C GLY A 255 -2.67 10.68 -6.28
N ILE A 256 -3.41 11.79 -6.23
CA ILE A 256 -2.94 13.06 -5.64
C ILE A 256 -2.72 12.90 -4.14
N ILE A 257 -3.64 12.27 -3.41
CA ILE A 257 -3.51 12.04 -1.96
C ILE A 257 -2.30 11.15 -1.69
N ASP A 258 -2.16 10.04 -2.43
CA ASP A 258 -1.03 9.11 -2.34
C ASP A 258 0.31 9.83 -2.56
N PHE A 259 0.42 10.58 -3.64
CA PHE A 259 1.61 11.38 -3.96
C PHE A 259 1.92 12.41 -2.87
N PHE A 260 0.90 13.12 -2.38
CA PHE A 260 1.08 14.15 -1.36
C PHE A 260 1.62 13.56 -0.06
N VAL A 261 1.09 12.41 0.38
CA VAL A 261 1.61 11.68 1.54
C VAL A 261 3.05 11.23 1.33
N ALA A 262 3.38 10.72 0.14
CA ALA A 262 4.74 10.29 -0.19
C ALA A 262 5.76 11.45 -0.11
N ILE A 263 5.40 12.63 -0.62
CA ILE A 263 6.24 13.84 -0.52
C ILE A 263 6.39 14.30 0.92
N LEU A 264 5.30 14.33 1.69
CA LEU A 264 5.37 14.70 3.11
C LEU A 264 6.23 13.70 3.90
N ALA A 265 6.14 12.41 3.62
CA ALA A 265 7.03 11.42 4.22
C ALA A 265 8.51 11.65 3.86
N GLY A 266 8.80 12.04 2.61
CA GLY A 266 10.13 12.51 2.23
C GLY A 266 10.58 13.72 3.05
N LEU A 267 9.70 14.70 3.28
CA LEU A 267 9.98 15.87 4.13
C LEU A 267 10.15 15.54 5.62
N VAL A 268 9.64 14.41 6.09
CA VAL A 268 9.98 13.89 7.42
C VAL A 268 11.39 13.32 7.44
N ILE A 269 11.72 12.48 6.46
CA ILE A 269 12.90 11.61 6.51
C ILE A 269 14.16 12.33 6.04
N PHE A 270 14.13 13.03 4.90
CA PHE A 270 15.35 13.61 4.35
C PHE A 270 15.91 14.78 5.17
N PRO A 271 15.12 15.77 5.62
CA PRO A 271 15.65 16.82 6.50
C PRO A 271 16.25 16.26 7.79
N ALA A 272 15.59 15.27 8.41
CA ALA A 272 16.09 14.62 9.62
C ALA A 272 17.39 13.84 9.35
N ALA A 273 17.46 13.04 8.29
CA ALA A 273 18.64 12.28 7.92
C ALA A 273 19.85 13.17 7.59
N PHE A 274 19.65 14.20 6.78
CA PHE A 274 20.72 15.15 6.43
C PHE A 274 21.19 16.00 7.62
N SER A 275 20.31 16.27 8.60
CA SER A 275 20.69 17.01 9.80
C SER A 275 21.76 16.30 10.65
N VAL A 276 21.79 14.97 10.57
CA VAL A 276 22.74 14.12 11.32
C VAL A 276 23.77 13.42 10.43
N GLY A 277 23.79 13.75 9.13
CA GLY A 277 24.76 13.19 8.17
C GLY A 277 24.56 11.72 7.82
N VAL A 278 23.33 11.17 8.02
CA VAL A 278 23.00 9.81 7.65
C VAL A 278 22.61 9.76 6.17
N SER A 279 23.08 8.73 5.46
CA SER A 279 22.70 8.52 4.07
C SER A 279 21.21 8.16 3.97
N PRO A 280 20.46 8.81 3.05
CA PRO A 280 19.04 8.53 2.84
C PRO A 280 18.77 7.19 2.16
N ASP A 281 19.80 6.43 1.76
CA ASP A 281 19.73 5.15 1.05
C ASP A 281 19.94 3.92 1.94
N SER A 282 19.67 4.02 3.23
CA SER A 282 19.96 2.98 4.25
C SER A 282 19.14 1.68 4.11
N GLY A 283 18.23 1.57 3.16
CA GLY A 283 17.47 0.34 2.87
C GLY A 283 16.21 0.15 3.71
N PRO A 284 15.56 -1.04 3.63
CA PRO A 284 14.31 -1.34 4.33
C PRO A 284 14.39 -1.25 5.86
N SER A 285 15.58 -1.39 6.43
CA SER A 285 15.84 -1.17 7.87
C SER A 285 15.72 0.29 8.31
N LEU A 286 15.56 1.22 7.34
CA LEU A 286 15.47 2.66 7.58
C LEU A 286 14.50 3.00 8.72
N ILE A 287 13.30 2.42 8.74
CA ILE A 287 12.27 2.76 9.72
C ILE A 287 12.59 2.25 11.13
N PHE A 288 13.06 1.01 11.23
CA PHE A 288 13.18 0.34 12.53
C PHE A 288 14.57 0.42 13.14
N ILE A 289 15.58 0.75 12.34
CA ILE A 289 16.96 0.85 12.80
C ILE A 289 17.49 2.27 12.68
N THR A 290 17.39 2.87 11.48
CA THR A 290 18.02 4.17 11.19
C THR A 290 17.25 5.33 11.78
N LEU A 291 15.93 5.41 11.57
CA LEU A 291 15.13 6.57 12.01
C LEU A 291 15.07 6.75 13.52
N PRO A 292 15.00 5.71 14.39
CA PRO A 292 15.13 5.93 15.82
C PRO A 292 16.42 6.68 16.20
N ASN A 293 17.56 6.30 15.59
CA ASN A 293 18.83 6.97 15.80
C ASN A 293 18.84 8.40 15.24
N VAL A 294 18.27 8.59 14.05
CA VAL A 294 18.15 9.92 13.43
C VAL A 294 17.36 10.85 14.33
N PHE A 295 16.20 10.44 14.82
CA PHE A 295 15.37 11.27 15.69
C PHE A 295 16.06 11.61 17.01
N GLN A 296 16.77 10.66 17.62
CA GLN A 296 17.54 10.94 18.83
C GLN A 296 18.66 11.96 18.60
N GLN A 297 19.44 11.79 17.54
CA GLN A 297 20.54 12.69 17.24
C GLN A 297 20.03 14.06 16.81
N ALA A 298 19.01 14.12 15.95
CA ALA A 298 18.44 15.34 15.43
C ALA A 298 17.80 16.21 16.51
N PHE A 299 17.12 15.58 17.48
CA PHE A 299 16.47 16.26 18.60
C PHE A 299 17.23 16.15 19.92
N GLY A 300 18.53 15.79 19.87
CA GLY A 300 19.37 15.55 21.05
C GLY A 300 19.45 16.72 22.05
N ASN A 301 19.33 17.97 21.56
CA ASN A 301 19.27 19.16 22.40
C ASN A 301 17.95 19.28 23.19
N SER A 302 16.93 18.49 22.85
CA SER A 302 15.64 18.44 23.55
C SER A 302 15.12 17.00 23.58
N PRO A 303 15.56 16.17 24.53
CA PRO A 303 15.21 14.75 24.60
C PRO A 303 13.69 14.49 24.63
N ALA A 304 12.92 15.42 25.24
CA ALA A 304 11.46 15.33 25.28
C ALA A 304 10.84 15.47 23.87
N LEU A 305 11.40 16.33 23.01
CA LEU A 305 10.95 16.46 21.62
C LEU A 305 11.31 15.20 20.82
N GLY A 306 12.53 14.68 20.94
CA GLY A 306 12.95 13.44 20.29
C GLY A 306 12.06 12.26 20.67
N TRP A 307 11.76 12.13 21.95
CA TRP A 307 10.81 11.14 22.46
C TRP A 307 9.41 11.32 21.86
N GLY A 308 8.87 12.54 21.91
CA GLY A 308 7.54 12.84 21.37
C GLY A 308 7.43 12.59 19.87
N ILE A 309 8.42 13.03 19.07
CA ILE A 309 8.46 12.80 17.61
C ILE A 309 8.54 11.30 17.29
N SER A 310 9.34 10.54 18.05
CA SER A 310 9.41 9.08 17.88
C SER A 310 8.06 8.40 18.10
N VAL A 311 7.36 8.74 19.18
CA VAL A 311 6.01 8.22 19.47
C VAL A 311 5.02 8.59 18.36
N LEU A 312 5.00 9.87 17.93
CA LEU A 312 4.10 10.34 16.88
C LEU A 312 4.38 9.66 15.53
N PHE A 313 5.66 9.45 15.22
CA PHE A 313 6.06 8.79 13.97
C PHE A 313 5.61 7.32 13.93
N TYR A 314 5.82 6.54 15.00
CA TYR A 314 5.36 5.15 15.02
C TYR A 314 3.84 5.03 15.15
N ALA A 315 3.16 6.00 15.76
CA ALA A 315 1.71 6.11 15.71
C ALA A 315 1.24 6.36 14.26
N LEU A 316 1.87 7.29 13.55
CA LEU A 316 1.61 7.55 12.13
C LEU A 316 1.79 6.28 11.28
N LEU A 317 2.90 5.55 11.45
CA LEU A 317 3.16 4.28 10.75
C LEU A 317 2.09 3.23 11.04
N SER A 318 1.69 3.10 12.30
CA SER A 318 0.65 2.14 12.70
C SER A 318 -0.71 2.47 12.07
N LEU A 319 -1.07 3.75 11.98
CA LEU A 319 -2.31 4.19 11.31
C LEU A 319 -2.26 3.89 9.81
N ALA A 320 -1.13 4.18 9.14
CA ALA A 320 -0.94 3.89 7.73
C ALA A 320 -0.97 2.37 7.45
N ALA A 321 -0.33 1.58 8.31
CA ALA A 321 -0.36 0.13 8.22
C ALA A 321 -1.78 -0.44 8.42
N LEU A 322 -2.52 0.09 9.42
CA LEU A 322 -3.88 -0.36 9.72
C LEU A 322 -4.86 -0.06 8.58
N THR A 323 -4.81 1.12 7.96
CA THR A 323 -5.70 1.47 6.85
C THR A 323 -5.50 0.56 5.64
N SER A 324 -4.26 0.23 5.30
CA SER A 324 -3.93 -0.72 4.24
C SER A 324 -4.31 -2.15 4.61
N LEU A 325 -4.07 -2.56 5.87
CA LEU A 325 -4.43 -3.90 6.35
C LEU A 325 -5.94 -4.13 6.32
N VAL A 326 -6.75 -3.12 6.67
CA VAL A 326 -8.21 -3.16 6.56
C VAL A 326 -8.65 -3.42 5.12
N SER A 327 -8.03 -2.75 4.15
CA SER A 327 -8.35 -2.92 2.73
C SER A 327 -8.02 -4.32 2.22
N LEU A 328 -6.83 -4.81 2.55
CA LEU A 328 -6.36 -6.15 2.18
C LEU A 328 -7.23 -7.25 2.80
N HIS A 329 -7.57 -7.10 4.07
CA HIS A 329 -8.43 -8.05 4.79
C HIS A 329 -9.85 -8.08 4.20
N GLU A 330 -10.38 -6.92 3.77
CA GLU A 330 -11.69 -6.81 3.14
C GLU A 330 -11.79 -7.62 1.85
N VAL A 331 -10.74 -7.68 1.03
CA VAL A 331 -10.70 -8.49 -0.20
C VAL A 331 -11.07 -9.94 0.10
N SER A 332 -10.36 -10.51 1.08
CA SER A 332 -10.55 -11.92 1.47
C SER A 332 -11.87 -12.14 2.20
N THR A 333 -12.30 -11.18 3.01
CA THR A 333 -13.59 -11.25 3.73
C THR A 333 -14.76 -11.20 2.77
N ALA A 334 -14.78 -10.27 1.82
CA ALA A 334 -15.83 -10.17 0.82
C ALA A 334 -15.90 -11.43 -0.06
N PHE A 335 -14.73 -11.95 -0.46
CA PHE A 335 -14.64 -13.21 -1.21
C PHE A 335 -15.24 -14.37 -0.43
N LEU A 336 -14.77 -14.60 0.79
CA LEU A 336 -15.23 -15.74 1.59
C LEU A 336 -16.71 -15.61 1.96
N GLN A 337 -17.19 -14.40 2.28
CA GLN A 337 -18.60 -14.13 2.57
C GLN A 337 -19.50 -14.53 1.41
N GLU A 338 -19.13 -14.20 0.19
CA GLU A 338 -19.96 -14.42 -0.99
C GLU A 338 -19.82 -15.84 -1.56
N GLU A 339 -18.61 -16.42 -1.58
CA GLU A 339 -18.38 -17.74 -2.15
C GLU A 339 -18.87 -18.86 -1.22
N ALA A 340 -18.62 -18.73 0.09
CA ALA A 340 -19.10 -19.70 1.08
C ALA A 340 -20.52 -19.41 1.60
N VAL A 341 -21.15 -18.31 1.18
CA VAL A 341 -22.51 -17.90 1.60
C VAL A 341 -22.63 -17.85 3.12
N ILE A 342 -21.66 -17.26 3.80
CA ILE A 342 -21.61 -17.13 5.27
C ILE A 342 -21.78 -15.67 5.70
N THR A 343 -22.07 -15.46 6.98
CA THR A 343 -22.18 -14.10 7.53
C THR A 343 -20.82 -13.38 7.48
N ARG A 344 -20.85 -12.06 7.29
CA ARG A 344 -19.66 -11.21 7.29
C ARG A 344 -18.77 -11.42 8.51
N LYS A 345 -19.38 -11.47 9.70
CA LYS A 345 -18.68 -11.70 10.97
C LYS A 345 -17.94 -13.05 10.98
N LYS A 346 -18.56 -14.13 10.46
CA LYS A 346 -17.92 -15.44 10.34
C LYS A 346 -16.78 -15.40 9.31
N ALA A 347 -17.00 -14.79 8.15
CA ALA A 347 -15.97 -14.65 7.12
C ALA A 347 -14.75 -13.87 7.65
N ALA A 348 -14.96 -12.69 8.26
CA ALA A 348 -13.89 -11.89 8.84
C ALA A 348 -13.09 -12.65 9.90
N ARG A 349 -13.78 -13.42 10.76
CA ARG A 349 -13.11 -14.25 11.78
C ARG A 349 -12.22 -15.32 11.16
N VAL A 350 -12.73 -16.06 10.17
CA VAL A 350 -11.96 -17.11 9.48
C VAL A 350 -10.75 -16.50 8.79
N VAL A 351 -10.92 -15.39 8.08
CA VAL A 351 -9.80 -14.67 7.43
C VAL A 351 -8.77 -14.23 8.45
N SER A 352 -9.18 -13.61 9.58
CA SER A 352 -8.24 -13.17 10.62
C SER A 352 -7.44 -14.33 11.21
N ILE A 353 -8.10 -15.47 11.49
CA ILE A 353 -7.40 -16.66 12.01
C ILE A 353 -6.42 -17.22 10.97
N SER A 354 -6.83 -17.30 9.71
CA SER A 354 -5.95 -17.76 8.64
C SER A 354 -4.77 -16.82 8.41
N CYS A 355 -4.98 -15.50 8.43
CA CYS A 355 -3.91 -14.50 8.34
C CYS A 355 -2.97 -14.56 9.56
N MET A 356 -3.49 -14.83 10.77
CA MET A 356 -2.67 -15.04 11.96
C MET A 356 -1.78 -16.29 11.80
N ALA A 357 -2.29 -17.38 11.21
CA ALA A 357 -1.51 -18.59 10.95
C ALA A 357 -0.38 -18.30 9.93
N ILE A 358 -0.67 -17.59 8.83
CA ILE A 358 0.35 -17.18 7.85
C ILE A 358 1.37 -16.25 8.53
N GLY A 359 0.91 -15.25 9.27
CA GLY A 359 1.78 -14.31 9.99
C GLY A 359 2.67 -15.02 11.01
N ALA A 360 2.15 -16.02 11.72
CA ALA A 360 2.94 -16.83 12.64
C ALA A 360 4.06 -17.58 11.92
N VAL A 361 3.76 -18.24 10.80
CA VAL A 361 4.76 -18.94 9.99
C VAL A 361 5.81 -17.95 9.46
N CYS A 362 5.40 -16.81 8.94
CA CYS A 362 6.30 -15.76 8.45
C CYS A 362 7.18 -15.20 9.58
N SER A 363 6.59 -14.85 10.72
CA SER A 363 7.33 -14.29 11.86
C SER A 363 8.35 -15.28 12.42
N LEU A 364 7.95 -16.54 12.62
CA LEU A 364 8.85 -17.58 13.11
C LEU A 364 9.99 -17.91 12.14
N SER A 365 9.78 -17.71 10.84
CA SER A 365 10.83 -17.91 9.84
C SER A 365 11.98 -16.89 9.92
N LEU A 366 11.77 -15.76 10.59
CA LEU A 366 12.83 -14.75 10.81
C LEU A 366 13.71 -15.07 12.03
N GLY A 367 13.19 -15.87 12.98
CA GLY A 367 13.87 -16.25 14.22
C GLY A 367 14.18 -17.73 14.30
N VAL A 368 13.31 -18.49 14.95
CA VAL A 368 13.49 -19.92 15.21
C VAL A 368 13.67 -20.74 13.92
N GLY A 369 12.90 -20.37 12.89
CA GLY A 369 12.90 -21.03 11.57
C GLY A 369 13.90 -20.48 10.57
N LYS A 370 14.80 -19.56 10.92
CA LYS A 370 15.72 -18.86 9.99
C LYS A 370 16.65 -19.79 9.18
N HIS A 371 16.83 -21.01 9.64
CA HIS A 371 17.63 -22.03 8.96
C HIS A 371 16.84 -22.78 7.88
N ILE A 372 15.51 -22.67 7.89
CA ILE A 372 14.62 -23.30 6.91
C ILE A 372 14.45 -22.34 5.74
N LEU A 373 15.26 -22.54 4.71
CA LEU A 373 15.24 -21.70 3.51
C LEU A 373 14.58 -22.44 2.34
N PHE A 374 13.69 -21.74 1.65
CA PHE A 374 13.09 -22.17 0.39
C PHE A 374 13.63 -21.30 -0.75
N PHE A 375 14.32 -21.92 -1.69
CA PHE A 375 15.01 -21.19 -2.77
C PHE A 375 15.99 -20.11 -2.25
N GLY A 376 16.63 -20.36 -1.10
CA GLY A 376 17.56 -19.42 -0.47
C GLY A 376 16.91 -18.26 0.29
N LYS A 377 15.58 -18.26 0.46
CA LYS A 377 14.80 -17.23 1.14
C LYS A 377 14.11 -17.78 2.39
N THR A 378 13.93 -16.95 3.41
CA THR A 378 13.01 -17.25 4.52
C THR A 378 11.59 -17.34 4.00
N LEU A 379 10.65 -17.93 4.75
CA LEU A 379 9.24 -17.95 4.33
C LEU A 379 8.65 -16.53 4.26
N PHE A 380 9.06 -15.64 5.15
CA PHE A 380 8.67 -14.22 5.07
C PHE A 380 9.11 -13.59 3.73
N ASP A 381 10.39 -13.70 3.38
CA ASP A 381 10.93 -13.16 2.13
C ASP A 381 10.35 -13.85 0.89
N LEU A 382 10.02 -15.14 1.01
CA LEU A 382 9.38 -15.89 -0.07
C LEU A 382 7.96 -15.39 -0.36
N PHE A 383 7.17 -15.15 0.69
CA PHE A 383 5.82 -14.60 0.54
C PHE A 383 5.86 -13.19 -0.08
N ASP A 384 6.77 -12.33 0.40
CA ASP A 384 6.98 -11.00 -0.19
C ASP A 384 7.42 -11.08 -1.67
N PHE A 385 8.38 -11.94 -1.98
CA PHE A 385 8.84 -12.16 -3.35
C PHE A 385 7.72 -12.66 -4.28
N VAL A 386 7.01 -13.71 -3.89
CA VAL A 386 5.95 -14.32 -4.72
C VAL A 386 4.80 -13.34 -4.95
N THR A 387 4.37 -12.64 -3.90
CA THR A 387 3.27 -11.70 -4.04
C THR A 387 3.71 -10.41 -4.72
N GLY A 388 4.80 -9.80 -4.28
CA GLY A 388 5.25 -8.48 -4.74
C GLY A 388 5.90 -8.51 -6.13
N GLN A 389 6.74 -9.52 -6.40
CA GLN A 389 7.53 -9.55 -7.63
C GLN A 389 6.95 -10.45 -8.73
N LEU A 390 6.10 -11.44 -8.38
CA LEU A 390 5.48 -12.31 -9.37
C LEU A 390 3.98 -12.02 -9.55
N PHE A 391 3.18 -12.12 -8.49
CA PHE A 391 1.73 -12.07 -8.63
C PHE A 391 1.21 -10.66 -8.95
N LEU A 392 1.69 -9.61 -8.28
CA LEU A 392 1.22 -8.25 -8.54
C LEU A 392 1.45 -7.83 -10.00
N PRO A 393 2.67 -7.93 -10.57
CA PRO A 393 2.88 -7.58 -11.97
C PRO A 393 2.06 -8.47 -12.92
N LEU A 394 1.98 -9.77 -12.64
CA LEU A 394 1.23 -10.70 -13.50
C LEU A 394 -0.27 -10.38 -13.51
N VAL A 395 -0.89 -10.17 -12.35
CA VAL A 395 -2.31 -9.80 -12.25
C VAL A 395 -2.56 -8.44 -12.94
N GLY A 396 -1.69 -7.46 -12.71
CA GLY A 396 -1.80 -6.14 -13.35
C GLY A 396 -1.67 -6.20 -14.88
N PHE A 397 -0.69 -6.94 -15.38
CA PHE A 397 -0.50 -7.18 -16.80
C PHE A 397 -1.75 -7.83 -17.44
N LEU A 398 -2.20 -8.94 -16.84
CA LEU A 398 -3.37 -9.66 -17.34
C LEU A 398 -4.65 -8.81 -17.24
N THR A 399 -4.79 -7.97 -16.21
CA THR A 399 -5.92 -7.02 -16.08
C THR A 399 -5.93 -6.00 -17.22
N CYS A 400 -4.76 -5.47 -17.59
CA CYS A 400 -4.66 -4.55 -18.73
C CYS A 400 -5.01 -5.23 -20.05
N ILE A 401 -4.53 -6.46 -20.28
CA ILE A 401 -4.89 -7.24 -21.47
C ILE A 401 -6.40 -7.56 -21.46
N PHE A 402 -6.94 -7.98 -20.33
CA PHE A 402 -8.37 -8.29 -20.18
C PHE A 402 -9.26 -7.09 -20.54
N ILE A 403 -9.01 -5.93 -19.93
CA ILE A 403 -9.76 -4.70 -20.21
C ILE A 403 -9.49 -4.19 -21.62
N GLY A 404 -8.23 -4.13 -22.02
CA GLY A 404 -7.86 -3.52 -23.30
C GLY A 404 -8.33 -4.32 -24.53
N TRP A 405 -8.35 -5.65 -24.46
CA TRP A 405 -8.51 -6.50 -25.62
C TRP A 405 -9.70 -7.47 -25.56
N PHE A 406 -10.12 -7.90 -24.37
CA PHE A 406 -11.16 -8.92 -24.23
C PHE A 406 -12.53 -8.31 -23.91
N VAL A 407 -12.61 -7.37 -22.96
CA VAL A 407 -13.88 -6.78 -22.52
C VAL A 407 -14.48 -5.91 -23.64
N PRO A 408 -15.79 -6.03 -23.95
CA PRO A 408 -16.44 -5.19 -24.95
C PRO A 408 -16.27 -3.70 -24.64
N HIS A 409 -15.79 -2.92 -25.59
CA HIS A 409 -15.55 -1.47 -25.44
C HIS A 409 -16.79 -0.69 -25.00
N LYS A 410 -18.00 -1.19 -25.30
CA LYS A 410 -19.26 -0.59 -24.85
C LYS A 410 -19.34 -0.59 -23.33
N ILE A 411 -19.04 -1.72 -22.68
CA ILE A 411 -19.08 -1.84 -21.21
C ILE A 411 -18.07 -0.87 -20.60
N ILE A 412 -16.83 -0.85 -21.10
CA ILE A 412 -15.77 0.01 -20.60
C ILE A 412 -16.18 1.48 -20.74
N ARG A 413 -16.70 1.87 -21.92
CA ARG A 413 -17.13 3.24 -22.19
C ARG A 413 -18.30 3.65 -21.28
N ASP A 414 -19.30 2.79 -21.13
CA ASP A 414 -20.49 3.10 -20.33
C ASP A 414 -20.08 3.30 -18.85
N GLU A 415 -19.22 2.45 -18.30
CA GLU A 415 -18.68 2.65 -16.97
C GLU A 415 -17.78 3.91 -16.87
N PHE A 416 -16.86 4.12 -17.81
CA PHE A 416 -15.94 5.25 -17.79
C PHE A 416 -16.64 6.61 -17.91
N THR A 417 -17.72 6.69 -18.72
CA THR A 417 -18.47 7.91 -18.98
C THR A 417 -19.71 8.07 -18.11
N ASN A 418 -19.90 7.20 -17.10
CA ASN A 418 -21.14 7.11 -16.31
C ASN A 418 -22.39 7.09 -17.24
N TRP A 419 -22.41 6.12 -18.15
CA TRP A 419 -23.47 5.92 -19.15
C TRP A 419 -23.73 7.17 -20.01
N GLY A 420 -22.65 7.89 -20.37
CA GLY A 420 -22.72 9.05 -21.25
C GLY A 420 -23.04 10.38 -20.56
N THR A 421 -23.22 10.39 -19.22
CA THR A 421 -23.44 11.65 -18.47
C THR A 421 -22.19 12.53 -18.43
N LEU A 422 -20.99 11.95 -18.53
CA LEU A 422 -19.71 12.67 -18.55
C LEU A 422 -19.26 12.91 -20.00
N ARG A 423 -18.95 14.18 -20.32
CA ARG A 423 -18.45 14.58 -21.65
C ARG A 423 -16.92 14.42 -21.74
N ASN A 424 -16.40 13.20 -21.52
CA ASN A 424 -14.98 12.90 -21.44
C ASN A 424 -14.50 11.91 -22.54
N LYS A 425 -15.06 12.01 -23.75
CA LYS A 425 -14.74 11.09 -24.87
C LYS A 425 -13.25 11.06 -25.22
N THR A 426 -12.60 12.21 -25.26
CA THR A 426 -11.15 12.29 -25.58
C THR A 426 -10.35 11.56 -24.50
N LEU A 427 -10.65 11.79 -23.23
CA LEU A 427 -10.01 11.13 -22.11
C LEU A 427 -10.21 9.61 -22.13
N PHE A 428 -11.39 9.15 -22.58
CA PHE A 428 -11.65 7.72 -22.79
C PHE A 428 -10.74 7.10 -23.84
N HIS A 429 -10.50 7.77 -24.98
CA HIS A 429 -9.59 7.25 -26.00
C HIS A 429 -8.14 7.20 -25.51
N VAL A 430 -7.69 8.23 -24.79
CA VAL A 430 -6.35 8.25 -24.15
C VAL A 430 -6.24 7.10 -23.14
N TYR A 431 -7.21 6.95 -22.27
CA TYR A 431 -7.27 5.85 -21.30
C TYR A 431 -7.17 4.48 -21.99
N LEU A 432 -7.99 4.26 -23.02
CA LEU A 432 -8.03 2.99 -23.72
C LEU A 432 -6.70 2.70 -24.45
N PHE A 433 -6.06 3.71 -25.03
CA PHE A 433 -4.73 3.58 -25.63
C PHE A 433 -3.69 3.19 -24.60
N LEU A 434 -3.68 3.87 -23.44
CA LEU A 434 -2.74 3.57 -22.36
C LEU A 434 -2.91 2.12 -21.86
N VAL A 435 -4.13 1.71 -21.56
CA VAL A 435 -4.41 0.35 -21.04
C VAL A 435 -4.14 -0.74 -22.07
N LYS A 436 -4.37 -0.45 -23.35
CA LYS A 436 -4.11 -1.45 -24.41
C LYS A 436 -2.64 -1.68 -24.70
N TYR A 437 -1.84 -0.62 -24.68
CA TYR A 437 -0.47 -0.69 -25.23
C TYR A 437 0.58 -0.30 -24.21
N VAL A 438 0.42 0.84 -23.56
CA VAL A 438 1.45 1.42 -22.69
C VAL A 438 1.54 0.68 -21.37
N CYS A 439 0.42 0.51 -20.66
CA CYS A 439 0.42 -0.15 -19.35
C CYS A 439 0.95 -1.59 -19.39
N PRO A 440 0.50 -2.47 -20.31
CA PRO A 440 1.04 -3.83 -20.39
C PRO A 440 2.54 -3.84 -20.66
N LEU A 441 3.03 -2.95 -21.55
CA LEU A 441 4.45 -2.86 -21.85
C LEU A 441 5.25 -2.40 -20.63
N CYS A 442 4.80 -1.37 -19.93
CA CYS A 442 5.44 -0.89 -18.70
C CYS A 442 5.48 -1.98 -17.61
N ILE A 443 4.37 -2.69 -17.40
CA ILE A 443 4.31 -3.76 -16.38
C ILE A 443 5.22 -4.93 -16.78
N LEU A 444 5.30 -5.26 -18.07
CA LEU A 444 6.22 -6.29 -18.55
C LEU A 444 7.69 -5.90 -18.27
N PHE A 445 8.07 -4.64 -18.50
CA PHE A 445 9.40 -4.16 -18.16
C PHE A 445 9.68 -4.24 -16.65
N ILE A 446 8.72 -3.83 -15.80
CA ILE A 446 8.84 -3.99 -14.35
C ILE A 446 9.07 -5.46 -13.99
N PHE A 447 8.27 -6.36 -14.56
CA PHE A 447 8.35 -7.79 -14.28
C PHE A 447 9.69 -8.40 -14.68
N LEU A 448 10.18 -8.09 -15.89
CA LEU A 448 11.47 -8.58 -16.37
C LEU A 448 12.64 -8.04 -15.53
N HIS A 449 12.61 -6.76 -15.17
CA HIS A 449 13.63 -6.15 -14.31
C HIS A 449 13.65 -6.78 -12.90
N GLN A 450 12.48 -7.03 -12.30
CA GLN A 450 12.38 -7.68 -10.99
C GLN A 450 12.91 -9.13 -10.99
N LEU A 451 12.85 -9.80 -12.14
CA LEU A 451 13.42 -11.13 -12.33
C LEU A 451 14.92 -11.11 -12.68
N GLY A 452 15.53 -9.93 -12.81
CA GLY A 452 16.93 -9.78 -13.20
C GLY A 452 17.22 -10.19 -14.66
N LEU A 453 16.20 -10.08 -15.52
CA LEU A 453 16.29 -10.39 -16.96
C LEU A 453 16.55 -9.14 -17.82
N LEU A 454 16.50 -7.97 -17.23
CA LEU A 454 16.82 -6.65 -17.79
C LEU A 454 17.80 -5.92 -16.91
#